data_7baa7f2599f54dadd7821fd09494a595
#
_entry.id   7baa7f2599f54dadd7821fd09494a595
#
_cell.length_a   1.000
_cell.length_b   1.000
_cell.length_c   1.000
_cell.angle_alpha   90.00
_cell.angle_beta   90.00
_cell.angle_gamma   90.00
#
_symmetry.space_group_name_H-M   'P 1'
#
loop_
_entity.id
_entity.type
_entity.pdbx_description
1 polymer ?
#
loop_
_entity_poly.entity_id
_entity_poly.type
_entity_poly.pdbx_seq_one_letter_code
_entity_poly.pdbx_strand_id
1 'polypeptide(L)'
;MPVRRQARPDAGATSLTWPSGGRHLWPSGGGSGAQAHARGHLVYAARGVLVLHTESGTSIVPANRVAWTPAGSTHRHRAHGETDMRIVFLSPSLARLLPGRPAVFRVSGLAREVLLALTGPRGGGHDDEDGAGAGVDGGDGGGAVPGYGRAASGRLLRVLVEELREADEQPLHLPHPRDDRLRAIEQILTRTPDDTTTLAGLGRQVGASARTLSRLLRDELGMTFYEWRTLVRVHHALVLLAEGHDATYTAHACGWANPSGFIAAFTDLVGTTPGRYRAGG
;
A
#
# COMPACT_ATOMS: atom_id res chain seq x y z
N MET A 1 15.21 -43.35 6.84
CA MET A 1 14.31 -42.20 7.08
C MET A 1 15.12 -40.91 6.99
N PRO A 2 14.98 -40.08 5.95
CA PRO A 2 15.69 -38.80 5.88
C PRO A 2 14.92 -37.73 6.64
N VAL A 3 15.62 -37.03 7.55
CA VAL A 3 15.18 -35.91 8.34
C VAL A 3 14.86 -34.71 7.39
N ARG A 4 13.62 -34.26 7.38
CA ARG A 4 13.23 -33.03 6.67
C ARG A 4 13.94 -31.83 7.33
N ARG A 5 14.82 -31.18 6.58
CA ARG A 5 15.35 -29.86 6.90
C ARG A 5 14.19 -28.86 6.89
N GLN A 6 13.87 -28.33 8.06
CA GLN A 6 13.03 -27.15 8.20
C GLN A 6 13.73 -25.97 7.51
N ALA A 7 13.04 -25.33 6.57
CA ALA A 7 13.48 -24.09 5.98
C ALA A 7 13.59 -23.04 7.08
N ARG A 8 14.76 -22.43 7.23
CA ARG A 8 14.99 -21.27 8.11
C ARG A 8 14.17 -20.10 7.57
N PRO A 9 13.52 -19.29 8.43
CA PRO A 9 12.92 -18.05 7.98
C PRO A 9 14.01 -17.10 7.50
N ASP A 10 13.71 -16.37 6.40
CA ASP A 10 14.58 -15.40 5.74
C ASP A 10 15.23 -14.43 6.74
N ALA A 11 16.50 -14.64 6.99
CA ALA A 11 17.37 -13.70 7.65
C ALA A 11 17.85 -12.69 6.60
N GLY A 12 17.18 -11.53 6.50
CA GLY A 12 17.57 -10.47 5.57
C GLY A 12 16.75 -9.18 5.61
N ALA A 13 15.73 -9.08 6.44
CA ALA A 13 15.05 -7.80 6.64
C ALA A 13 15.89 -6.91 7.57
N THR A 14 16.70 -6.04 7.00
CA THR A 14 17.32 -4.95 7.74
C THR A 14 16.18 -4.07 8.28
N SER A 15 15.96 -4.13 9.59
CA SER A 15 15.02 -3.26 10.29
C SER A 15 15.55 -1.84 10.22
N LEU A 16 15.14 -1.10 9.20
CA LEU A 16 15.42 0.32 9.10
C LEU A 16 14.40 1.05 9.97
N THR A 17 14.84 1.51 11.13
CA THR A 17 14.11 2.51 11.92
C THR A 17 14.14 3.84 11.19
N TRP A 18 12.98 4.33 10.75
CA TRP A 18 12.85 5.57 10.01
C TRP A 18 12.48 6.72 10.95
N PRO A 19 13.42 7.58 11.33
CA PRO A 19 13.12 8.68 12.27
C PRO A 19 12.53 9.92 11.58
N SER A 20 12.56 10.03 10.26
CA SER A 20 12.09 11.23 9.55
C SER A 20 11.44 10.90 8.20
N GLY A 21 10.48 11.74 7.76
CA GLY A 21 9.95 11.70 6.40
C GLY A 21 11.06 11.94 5.36
N GLY A 22 10.83 11.52 4.12
CA GLY A 22 11.82 11.71 3.05
C GLY A 22 11.64 10.74 1.90
N ARG A 23 12.69 10.68 1.07
CA ARG A 23 12.79 9.81 -0.10
C ARG A 23 13.58 8.55 0.21
N HIS A 24 13.07 7.42 -0.24
CA HIS A 24 13.69 6.11 -0.05
C HIS A 24 13.61 5.31 -1.36
N LEU A 25 14.78 4.90 -1.88
CA LEU A 25 14.86 4.06 -3.07
C LEU A 25 15.00 2.60 -2.64
N TRP A 26 14.07 1.78 -3.08
CA TRP A 26 14.09 0.35 -2.80
C TRP A 26 14.17 -0.48 -4.08
N PRO A 27 15.03 -1.52 -4.09
CA PRO A 27 14.99 -2.53 -5.15
C PRO A 27 13.70 -3.34 -5.06
N SER A 28 13.37 -4.07 -6.12
CA SER A 28 12.26 -5.01 -6.11
C SER A 28 12.45 -6.04 -4.99
N GLY A 29 11.38 -6.29 -4.22
CA GLY A 29 11.40 -7.15 -3.05
C GLY A 29 11.93 -6.49 -1.77
N GLY A 30 12.45 -5.25 -1.85
CA GLY A 30 12.81 -4.45 -0.67
C GLY A 30 11.60 -4.19 0.23
N GLY A 31 11.83 -3.98 1.51
CA GLY A 31 10.72 -3.75 2.43
C GLY A 31 11.16 -3.40 3.85
N SER A 32 10.19 -3.06 4.70
CA SER A 32 10.40 -2.85 6.13
C SER A 32 9.88 -4.03 6.95
N GLY A 33 10.42 -4.21 8.16
CA GLY A 33 9.77 -5.00 9.20
C GLY A 33 8.45 -4.37 9.65
N ALA A 34 7.72 -5.08 10.53
CA ALA A 34 6.55 -4.52 11.19
C ALA A 34 6.98 -3.36 12.10
N GLN A 35 6.29 -2.22 11.96
CA GLN A 35 6.59 -0.98 12.68
C GLN A 35 5.31 -0.21 12.99
N ALA A 36 5.36 0.64 14.00
CA ALA A 36 4.31 1.60 14.31
C ALA A 36 4.96 2.95 14.63
N HIS A 37 4.30 4.04 14.25
CA HIS A 37 4.80 5.38 14.50
C HIS A 37 3.84 6.15 15.43
N ALA A 38 4.40 7.01 16.29
CA ALA A 38 3.63 7.90 17.14
C ALA A 38 2.85 8.98 16.34
N ARG A 39 3.18 9.16 15.06
CA ARG A 39 2.53 10.12 14.15
C ARG A 39 1.95 9.40 12.95
N GLY A 40 0.77 9.85 12.51
CA GLY A 40 0.21 9.41 11.23
C GLY A 40 1.06 9.91 10.07
N HIS A 41 1.11 9.13 8.99
CA HIS A 41 1.96 9.45 7.85
C HIS A 41 1.32 9.04 6.52
N LEU A 42 1.75 9.73 5.49
CA LEU A 42 1.43 9.44 4.10
C LEU A 42 2.60 8.71 3.44
N VAL A 43 2.30 7.68 2.66
CA VAL A 43 3.29 6.94 1.85
C VAL A 43 2.88 7.02 0.39
N TYR A 44 3.75 7.56 -0.43
CA TYR A 44 3.57 7.75 -1.86
C TYR A 44 4.65 7.01 -2.64
N ALA A 45 4.29 6.24 -3.64
CA ALA A 45 5.22 5.68 -4.60
C ALA A 45 5.34 6.66 -5.79
N ALA A 46 6.45 7.41 -5.86
CA ALA A 46 6.71 8.27 -7.02
C ALA A 46 7.04 7.46 -8.27
N ARG A 47 7.54 6.23 -8.09
CA ARG A 47 7.79 5.19 -9.09
C ARG A 47 7.64 3.82 -8.43
N GLY A 48 7.26 2.81 -9.20
CA GLY A 48 7.06 1.43 -8.70
C GLY A 48 5.75 1.25 -7.95
N VAL A 49 5.67 0.21 -7.16
CA VAL A 49 4.49 -0.17 -6.37
C VAL A 49 4.89 -0.52 -4.96
N LEU A 50 4.13 -0.04 -3.99
CA LEU A 50 4.24 -0.45 -2.61
C LEU A 50 3.03 -1.29 -2.20
N VAL A 51 3.28 -2.38 -1.52
CA VAL A 51 2.27 -3.14 -0.78
C VAL A 51 2.42 -2.76 0.70
N LEU A 52 1.36 -2.22 1.25
CA LEU A 52 1.26 -1.84 2.65
C LEU A 52 0.38 -2.87 3.37
N HIS A 53 0.96 -3.63 4.28
CA HIS A 53 0.22 -4.53 5.15
C HIS A 53 -0.03 -3.86 6.49
N THR A 54 -1.27 -3.93 6.96
CA THR A 54 -1.71 -3.48 8.29
C THR A 54 -2.48 -4.60 8.98
N GLU A 55 -2.84 -4.42 10.23
CA GLU A 55 -3.73 -5.37 10.94
C GLU A 55 -5.13 -5.44 10.31
N SER A 56 -5.60 -4.33 9.71
CA SER A 56 -6.92 -4.25 9.08
C SER A 56 -6.96 -4.78 7.65
N GLY A 57 -5.82 -4.98 7.00
CA GLY A 57 -5.78 -5.45 5.62
C GLY A 57 -4.51 -5.09 4.88
N THR A 58 -4.53 -5.33 3.59
CA THR A 58 -3.45 -5.04 2.65
C THR A 58 -3.89 -3.96 1.67
N SER A 59 -3.10 -2.91 1.53
CA SER A 59 -3.30 -1.86 0.51
C SER A 59 -2.21 -1.92 -0.53
N ILE A 60 -2.57 -1.77 -1.80
CA ILE A 60 -1.60 -1.54 -2.86
C ILE A 60 -1.56 -0.05 -3.22
N VAL A 61 -0.36 0.48 -3.27
CA VAL A 61 -0.07 1.90 -3.49
C VAL A 61 0.74 2.03 -4.79
N PRO A 62 0.08 2.12 -5.94
CA PRO A 62 0.74 2.38 -7.21
C PRO A 62 1.19 3.84 -7.32
N ALA A 63 1.98 4.16 -8.36
CA ALA A 63 2.63 5.46 -8.55
C ALA A 63 1.70 6.69 -8.60
N ASN A 64 0.39 6.51 -8.74
CA ASN A 64 -0.58 7.60 -8.76
C ASN A 64 -1.50 7.62 -7.52
N ARG A 65 -1.07 6.95 -6.45
CA ARG A 65 -1.83 6.84 -5.18
C ARG A 65 -0.93 7.14 -4.00
N VAL A 66 -1.55 7.60 -2.94
CA VAL A 66 -0.94 7.80 -1.62
C VAL A 66 -1.71 7.00 -0.58
N ALA A 67 -0.99 6.25 0.25
CA ALA A 67 -1.58 5.59 1.41
C ALA A 67 -1.47 6.49 2.63
N TRP A 68 -2.55 6.55 3.38
CA TRP A 68 -2.62 7.13 4.71
C TRP A 68 -2.58 6.03 5.77
N THR A 69 -1.71 6.19 6.76
CA THR A 69 -1.62 5.30 7.93
C THR A 69 -1.74 6.15 9.20
N PRO A 70 -2.79 5.97 10.01
CA PRO A 70 -2.95 6.68 11.27
C PRO A 70 -1.83 6.36 12.28
N ALA A 71 -1.64 7.26 13.26
CA ALA A 71 -0.71 7.04 14.36
C ALA A 71 -1.04 5.74 15.11
N GLY A 72 -0.01 5.02 15.55
CA GLY A 72 -0.13 3.77 16.31
C GLY A 72 -0.50 2.54 15.48
N SER A 73 -0.85 2.68 14.20
CA SER A 73 -1.17 1.53 13.35
C SER A 73 0.08 0.73 13.02
N THR A 74 0.10 -0.56 13.40
CA THR A 74 1.17 -1.49 13.02
C THR A 74 1.10 -1.75 11.52
N HIS A 75 2.22 -1.59 10.83
CA HIS A 75 2.29 -1.78 9.38
C HIS A 75 3.67 -2.23 8.94
N ARG A 76 3.73 -2.75 7.71
CA ARG A 76 4.97 -3.06 6.99
C ARG A 76 4.81 -2.73 5.52
N HIS A 77 5.91 -2.36 4.87
CA HIS A 77 5.94 -2.08 3.44
C HIS A 77 6.71 -3.17 2.68
N ARG A 78 6.31 -3.39 1.43
CA ARG A 78 7.05 -4.21 0.47
C ARG A 78 7.03 -3.53 -0.89
N ALA A 79 8.20 -3.39 -1.51
CA ALA A 79 8.36 -2.81 -2.84
C ALA A 79 8.27 -3.89 -3.93
N HIS A 80 7.62 -3.55 -5.04
CA HIS A 80 7.56 -4.33 -6.26
C HIS A 80 8.02 -3.45 -7.43
N GLY A 81 8.99 -3.96 -8.21
CA GLY A 81 9.78 -3.15 -9.11
C GLY A 81 10.73 -2.20 -8.35
N GLU A 82 11.54 -1.44 -9.08
CA GLU A 82 12.31 -0.35 -8.49
C GLU A 82 11.36 0.73 -7.97
N THR A 83 11.36 0.99 -6.69
CA THR A 83 10.38 1.85 -6.04
C THR A 83 11.02 3.08 -5.41
N ASP A 84 10.55 4.27 -5.83
CA ASP A 84 10.86 5.56 -5.20
C ASP A 84 9.75 5.88 -4.20
N MET A 85 9.94 5.45 -2.96
CA MET A 85 9.00 5.68 -1.86
C MET A 85 9.25 7.03 -1.21
N ARG A 86 8.17 7.75 -0.94
CA ARG A 86 8.13 9.07 -0.29
C ARG A 86 7.26 9.00 0.95
N ILE A 87 7.80 9.46 2.09
CA ILE A 87 7.09 9.44 3.38
C ILE A 87 6.96 10.86 3.90
N VAL A 88 5.74 11.21 4.30
CA VAL A 88 5.40 12.51 4.91
C VAL A 88 4.65 12.28 6.21
N PHE A 89 5.24 12.68 7.34
CA PHE A 89 4.57 12.64 8.65
C PHE A 89 3.71 13.88 8.88
N LEU A 90 2.50 13.66 9.36
CA LEU A 90 1.56 14.75 9.67
C LEU A 90 1.59 15.12 11.16
N SER A 91 1.34 16.39 11.45
CA SER A 91 1.03 16.82 12.82
C SER A 91 -0.31 16.23 13.29
N PRO A 92 -0.54 16.06 14.60
CA PRO A 92 -1.83 15.58 15.11
C PRO A 92 -3.03 16.40 14.65
N SER A 93 -2.86 17.72 14.45
CA SER A 93 -3.91 18.61 13.95
C SER A 93 -4.31 18.30 12.51
N LEU A 94 -3.35 18.04 11.62
CA LEU A 94 -3.60 17.66 10.22
C LEU A 94 -4.09 16.21 10.10
N ALA A 95 -3.52 15.31 10.90
CA ALA A 95 -3.92 13.90 10.90
C ALA A 95 -5.40 13.70 11.25
N ARG A 96 -5.98 14.53 12.15
CA ARG A 96 -7.41 14.49 12.49
C ARG A 96 -8.36 14.85 11.33
N LEU A 97 -7.86 15.45 10.28
CA LEU A 97 -8.64 15.78 9.08
C LEU A 97 -8.78 14.59 8.11
N LEU A 98 -8.02 13.52 8.32
CA LEU A 98 -8.04 12.29 7.54
C LEU A 98 -8.76 11.16 8.30
N PRO A 99 -9.16 10.07 7.63
CA PRO A 99 -9.85 8.95 8.29
C PRO A 99 -9.06 8.37 9.47
N GLY A 100 -9.76 7.93 10.53
CA GLY A 100 -9.16 7.23 11.67
C GLY A 100 -8.69 5.79 11.37
N ARG A 101 -8.66 5.38 10.11
CA ARG A 101 -8.25 4.07 9.59
C ARG A 101 -7.30 4.24 8.40
N PRO A 102 -6.53 3.20 8.04
CA PRO A 102 -5.76 3.19 6.80
C PRO A 102 -6.67 3.43 5.58
N ALA A 103 -6.20 4.23 4.63
CA ALA A 103 -6.92 4.59 3.43
C ALA A 103 -5.96 4.86 2.27
N VAL A 104 -6.42 4.68 1.04
CA VAL A 104 -5.66 5.00 -0.18
C VAL A 104 -6.42 6.07 -0.95
N PHE A 105 -5.73 7.12 -1.34
CA PHE A 105 -6.31 8.24 -2.08
C PHE A 105 -5.69 8.39 -3.46
N ARG A 106 -6.48 8.90 -4.37
CA ARG A 106 -5.96 9.35 -5.66
C ARG A 106 -5.12 10.62 -5.46
N VAL A 107 -3.98 10.68 -6.15
CA VAL A 107 -3.08 11.84 -6.10
C VAL A 107 -3.38 12.74 -7.30
N SER A 108 -3.79 13.99 -7.06
CA SER A 108 -3.90 15.03 -8.08
C SER A 108 -2.52 15.48 -8.55
N GLY A 109 -2.45 16.21 -9.66
CA GLY A 109 -1.19 16.81 -10.11
C GLY A 109 -0.59 17.74 -9.06
N LEU A 110 -1.40 18.54 -8.38
CA LEU A 110 -0.96 19.43 -7.31
C LEU A 110 -0.44 18.63 -6.09
N ALA A 111 -1.21 17.66 -5.62
CA ALA A 111 -0.81 16.81 -4.48
C ALA A 111 0.51 16.06 -4.79
N ARG A 112 0.69 15.60 -6.04
CA ARG A 112 1.93 14.96 -6.48
C ARG A 112 3.14 15.90 -6.35
N GLU A 113 3.04 17.11 -6.91
CA GLU A 113 4.15 18.07 -6.86
C GLU A 113 4.45 18.49 -5.41
N VAL A 114 3.42 18.64 -4.56
CA VAL A 114 3.60 18.92 -3.14
C VAL A 114 4.31 17.76 -2.43
N LEU A 115 3.91 16.50 -2.68
CA LEU A 115 4.59 15.32 -2.13
C LEU A 115 6.06 15.26 -2.54
N LEU A 116 6.37 15.52 -3.82
CA LEU A 116 7.73 15.54 -4.33
C LEU A 116 8.55 16.68 -3.71
N ALA A 117 7.97 17.88 -3.62
CA ALA A 117 8.61 19.03 -2.99
C ALA A 117 8.91 18.80 -1.50
N LEU A 118 7.96 18.21 -0.77
CA LEU A 118 8.11 17.88 0.66
C LEU A 118 9.14 16.77 0.94
N THR A 119 9.50 15.96 -0.07
CA THR A 119 10.37 14.79 0.08
C THR A 119 11.55 14.79 -0.88
N GLY A 120 11.82 15.92 -1.55
CA GLY A 120 12.90 16.08 -2.51
C GLY A 120 14.30 15.82 -1.92
N PRO A 121 15.34 15.70 -2.75
CA PRO A 121 16.71 15.58 -2.26
C PRO A 121 17.07 16.81 -1.42
N ARG A 122 17.79 16.59 -0.33
CA ARG A 122 18.42 17.70 0.41
C ARG A 122 19.27 18.47 -0.58
N GLY A 123 18.97 19.75 -0.80
CA GLY A 123 19.89 20.64 -1.51
C GLY A 123 21.27 20.50 -0.86
N GLY A 124 22.28 20.16 -1.66
CA GLY A 124 23.61 19.85 -1.19
C GLY A 124 24.17 20.91 -0.25
N GLY A 125 24.41 20.52 0.98
CA GLY A 125 25.08 21.24 2.02
C GLY A 125 25.81 20.23 2.87
N HIS A 126 27.10 20.13 2.65
CA HIS A 126 28.19 19.55 3.45
C HIS A 126 27.87 18.34 4.33
N ASP A 127 28.56 17.25 4.01
CA ASP A 127 28.90 16.16 4.92
C ASP A 127 29.59 16.76 6.15
N ASP A 128 28.92 16.79 7.28
CA ASP A 128 29.56 16.84 8.59
C ASP A 128 29.28 15.52 9.29
N GLU A 129 30.23 14.63 9.20
CA GLU A 129 30.46 13.57 10.15
C GLU A 129 30.61 14.16 11.55
N ASP A 130 30.19 13.39 12.55
CA ASP A 130 30.36 13.58 13.98
C ASP A 130 29.29 14.32 14.76
N GLY A 131 28.71 13.57 15.70
CA GLY A 131 27.96 14.16 16.80
C GLY A 131 26.89 13.28 17.44
N ALA A 132 27.32 12.30 18.21
CA ALA A 132 26.44 11.69 19.24
C ALA A 132 26.00 12.79 20.23
N GLY A 133 24.68 12.94 20.42
CA GLY A 133 24.16 13.89 21.40
C GLY A 133 22.68 13.66 21.66
N ALA A 134 22.37 13.04 22.80
CA ALA A 134 21.04 12.91 23.36
C ALA A 134 20.38 14.28 23.58
N GLY A 135 19.07 14.38 23.29
CA GLY A 135 18.29 15.55 23.61
C GLY A 135 16.82 15.30 23.34
N VAL A 136 16.15 14.71 24.34
CA VAL A 136 14.66 14.72 24.44
C VAL A 136 14.25 16.16 24.65
N ASP A 137 13.44 16.71 23.77
CA ASP A 137 12.48 17.71 24.22
C ASP A 137 11.23 17.75 23.35
N GLY A 138 10.07 17.72 24.05
CA GLY A 138 8.75 17.73 23.46
C GLY A 138 8.42 19.10 22.88
N GLY A 139 8.38 19.17 21.57
CA GLY A 139 7.88 20.31 20.83
C GLY A 139 7.11 19.83 19.61
N ASP A 140 5.97 20.46 19.31
CA ASP A 140 5.09 20.26 18.15
C ASP A 140 5.87 20.39 16.82
N GLY A 141 6.79 19.43 16.59
CA GLY A 141 7.82 19.46 15.59
C GLY A 141 7.36 18.86 14.26
N GLY A 142 6.63 19.62 13.45
CA GLY A 142 6.63 19.42 12.02
C GLY A 142 8.08 19.57 11.52
N GLY A 143 8.78 18.44 11.22
CA GLY A 143 10.16 18.43 10.74
C GLY A 143 10.30 19.38 9.54
N ALA A 144 11.33 20.21 9.55
CA ALA A 144 11.63 21.08 8.41
C ALA A 144 11.98 20.17 7.21
N VAL A 145 11.34 20.44 6.07
CA VAL A 145 11.60 19.78 4.79
C VAL A 145 12.81 20.44 4.16
N PRO A 146 13.75 19.67 3.58
CA PRO A 146 14.89 20.23 2.87
C PRO A 146 14.44 21.21 1.79
N GLY A 147 14.97 22.41 1.79
CA GLY A 147 14.64 23.47 0.81
C GLY A 147 13.47 24.40 1.19
N TYR A 148 12.65 24.05 2.19
CA TYR A 148 11.55 24.88 2.66
C TYR A 148 11.67 25.17 4.15
N GLY A 149 11.53 26.44 4.54
CA GLY A 149 11.43 26.82 5.96
C GLY A 149 10.19 26.16 6.60
N ARG A 150 10.21 25.99 7.92
CA ARG A 150 9.11 25.32 8.69
C ARG A 150 7.70 25.85 8.34
N ALA A 151 7.56 27.16 8.21
CA ALA A 151 6.27 27.78 7.87
C ALA A 151 5.79 27.43 6.45
N ALA A 152 6.72 27.37 5.48
CA ALA A 152 6.39 26.99 4.11
C ALA A 152 6.01 25.50 4.01
N SER A 153 6.76 24.62 4.68
CA SER A 153 6.42 23.20 4.78
C SER A 153 5.06 22.98 5.42
N GLY A 154 4.72 23.74 6.46
CA GLY A 154 3.41 23.67 7.09
C GLY A 154 2.25 24.09 6.16
N ARG A 155 2.45 25.10 5.32
CA ARG A 155 1.46 25.47 4.29
C ARG A 155 1.28 24.39 3.23
N LEU A 156 2.38 23.81 2.72
CA LEU A 156 2.33 22.71 1.75
C LEU A 156 1.64 21.47 2.32
N LEU A 157 1.91 21.12 3.58
CA LEU A 157 1.22 20.02 4.26
C LEU A 157 -0.28 20.26 4.38
N ARG A 158 -0.70 21.52 4.65
CA ARG A 158 -2.12 21.86 4.71
C ARG A 158 -2.78 21.69 3.34
N VAL A 159 -2.18 22.23 2.28
CA VAL A 159 -2.67 22.06 0.90
C VAL A 159 -2.78 20.57 0.56
N LEU A 160 -1.77 19.78 0.87
CA LEU A 160 -1.78 18.34 0.61
C LEU A 160 -2.96 17.64 1.31
N VAL A 161 -3.19 17.94 2.58
CA VAL A 161 -4.29 17.32 3.34
C VAL A 161 -5.65 17.79 2.81
N GLU A 162 -5.80 19.07 2.41
CA GLU A 162 -7.03 19.57 1.78
C GLU A 162 -7.33 18.85 0.45
N GLU A 163 -6.33 18.69 -0.42
CA GLU A 163 -6.43 17.89 -1.66
C GLU A 163 -6.88 16.44 -1.38
N LEU A 164 -6.31 15.81 -0.36
CA LEU A 164 -6.66 14.41 -0.02
C LEU A 164 -8.07 14.27 0.59
N ARG A 165 -8.57 15.29 1.26
CA ARG A 165 -9.94 15.30 1.80
C ARG A 165 -11.01 15.40 0.72
N GLU A 166 -10.69 16.07 -0.38
CA GLU A 166 -11.56 16.19 -1.56
C GLU A 166 -11.39 15.03 -2.55
N ALA A 167 -10.30 14.27 -2.41
CA ALA A 167 -10.04 13.14 -3.27
C ALA A 167 -10.91 11.92 -2.90
N ASP A 168 -11.37 11.18 -3.90
CA ASP A 168 -12.06 9.92 -3.69
C ASP A 168 -11.12 8.89 -3.04
N GLU A 169 -11.58 8.24 -1.97
CA GLU A 169 -10.91 7.07 -1.43
C GLU A 169 -11.01 5.92 -2.44
N GLN A 170 -9.88 5.29 -2.70
CA GLN A 170 -9.79 4.25 -3.72
C GLN A 170 -10.01 2.86 -3.12
N PRO A 171 -10.72 1.95 -3.79
CA PRO A 171 -10.98 0.59 -3.31
C PRO A 171 -9.75 -0.32 -3.47
N LEU A 172 -8.54 0.20 -3.19
CA LEU A 172 -7.27 -0.54 -3.25
C LEU A 172 -6.84 -1.07 -1.87
N HIS A 173 -7.73 -1.04 -0.91
CA HIS A 173 -7.55 -1.70 0.39
C HIS A 173 -8.32 -3.02 0.39
N LEU A 174 -7.61 -4.12 0.54
CA LEU A 174 -8.16 -5.46 0.71
C LEU A 174 -8.27 -5.74 2.21
N PRO A 175 -9.47 -5.66 2.80
CA PRO A 175 -9.63 -5.90 4.23
C PRO A 175 -9.38 -7.37 4.58
N HIS A 176 -8.72 -7.63 5.71
CA HIS A 176 -8.53 -8.98 6.21
C HIS A 176 -9.80 -9.45 6.93
N PRO A 177 -10.39 -10.60 6.54
CA PRO A 177 -11.55 -11.15 7.22
C PRO A 177 -11.18 -11.64 8.63
N ARG A 178 -12.17 -11.59 9.53
CA ARG A 178 -12.03 -12.09 10.91
C ARG A 178 -12.44 -13.55 11.04
N ASP A 179 -13.40 -13.99 10.23
CA ASP A 179 -13.86 -15.38 10.21
C ASP A 179 -12.80 -16.30 9.60
N ASP A 180 -12.48 -17.41 10.31
CA ASP A 180 -11.42 -18.34 9.91
C ASP A 180 -11.63 -18.95 8.52
N ARG A 181 -12.90 -19.18 8.14
CA ARG A 181 -13.25 -19.73 6.82
C ARG A 181 -12.96 -18.73 5.71
N LEU A 182 -13.27 -17.45 5.94
CA LEU A 182 -12.93 -16.40 4.98
C LEU A 182 -11.42 -16.19 4.90
N ARG A 183 -10.69 -16.28 6.03
CA ARG A 183 -9.22 -16.25 6.04
C ARG A 183 -8.60 -17.40 5.24
N ALA A 184 -9.16 -18.60 5.38
CA ALA A 184 -8.70 -19.74 4.58
C ALA A 184 -8.93 -19.51 3.09
N ILE A 185 -10.09 -18.95 2.71
CA ILE A 185 -10.39 -18.59 1.32
C ILE A 185 -9.44 -17.48 0.82
N GLU A 186 -9.19 -16.44 1.63
CA GLU A 186 -8.21 -15.38 1.31
C GLU A 186 -6.85 -15.96 0.96
N GLN A 187 -6.36 -16.91 1.77
CA GLN A 187 -5.09 -17.58 1.53
C GLN A 187 -5.07 -18.34 0.20
N ILE A 188 -6.17 -19.01 -0.15
CA ILE A 188 -6.29 -19.72 -1.43
C ILE A 188 -6.20 -18.71 -2.58
N LEU A 189 -7.05 -17.67 -2.56
CA LEU A 189 -7.12 -16.65 -3.62
C LEU A 189 -5.81 -15.86 -3.77
N THR A 190 -5.10 -15.60 -2.68
CA THR A 190 -3.82 -14.89 -2.71
C THR A 190 -2.69 -15.74 -3.25
N ARG A 191 -2.68 -17.06 -2.96
CA ARG A 191 -1.66 -17.98 -3.48
C ARG A 191 -1.89 -18.36 -4.94
N THR A 192 -3.15 -18.44 -5.34
CA THR A 192 -3.60 -18.91 -6.65
C THR A 192 -4.65 -17.94 -7.19
N PRO A 193 -4.25 -16.74 -7.64
CA PRO A 193 -5.19 -15.71 -8.09
C PRO A 193 -5.96 -16.12 -9.36
N ASP A 194 -5.43 -17.08 -10.12
CA ASP A 194 -6.07 -17.70 -11.27
C ASP A 194 -7.10 -18.80 -10.91
N ASP A 195 -7.25 -19.14 -9.62
CA ASP A 195 -8.27 -20.09 -9.17
C ASP A 195 -9.66 -19.64 -9.61
N THR A 196 -10.40 -20.52 -10.30
CA THR A 196 -11.77 -20.27 -10.79
C THR A 196 -12.84 -20.98 -9.98
N THR A 197 -12.46 -21.63 -8.87
CA THR A 197 -13.38 -22.36 -7.98
C THR A 197 -14.53 -21.45 -7.54
N THR A 198 -15.74 -21.95 -7.67
CA THR A 198 -16.95 -21.22 -7.24
C THR A 198 -16.99 -21.05 -5.72
N LEU A 199 -17.76 -20.08 -5.22
CA LEU A 199 -17.94 -19.90 -3.76
C LEU A 199 -18.48 -21.18 -3.09
N ALA A 200 -19.35 -21.94 -3.79
CA ALA A 200 -19.83 -23.24 -3.30
C ALA A 200 -18.70 -24.29 -3.23
N GLY A 201 -17.78 -24.27 -4.19
CA GLY A 201 -16.60 -25.14 -4.19
C GLY A 201 -15.64 -24.81 -3.06
N LEU A 202 -15.32 -23.55 -2.87
CA LEU A 202 -14.52 -23.07 -1.73
C LEU A 202 -15.20 -23.35 -0.41
N GLY A 203 -16.54 -23.18 -0.35
CA GLY A 203 -17.35 -23.50 0.83
C GLY A 203 -17.20 -24.95 1.29
N ARG A 204 -17.14 -25.91 0.36
CA ARG A 204 -16.89 -27.32 0.71
C ARG A 204 -15.50 -27.52 1.33
N GLN A 205 -14.51 -26.78 0.89
CA GLN A 205 -13.14 -26.86 1.44
C GLN A 205 -13.04 -26.32 2.88
N VAL A 206 -13.84 -25.29 3.19
CA VAL A 206 -13.80 -24.63 4.52
C VAL A 206 -15.00 -25.02 5.42
N GLY A 207 -15.80 -26.01 5.03
CA GLY A 207 -16.91 -26.49 5.84
C GLY A 207 -18.08 -25.51 5.98
N ALA A 208 -18.37 -24.72 4.94
CA ALA A 208 -19.45 -23.74 4.96
C ALA A 208 -20.27 -23.74 3.67
N SER A 209 -21.56 -23.39 3.77
CA SER A 209 -22.40 -23.20 2.58
C SER A 209 -22.06 -21.88 1.87
N ALA A 210 -22.32 -21.80 0.54
CA ALA A 210 -22.19 -20.57 -0.22
C ALA A 210 -23.03 -19.43 0.38
N ARG A 211 -24.24 -19.73 0.89
CA ARG A 211 -25.13 -18.77 1.57
C ARG A 211 -24.46 -18.19 2.83
N THR A 212 -23.86 -19.05 3.65
CA THR A 212 -23.15 -18.63 4.86
C THR A 212 -21.98 -17.71 4.51
N LEU A 213 -21.16 -18.11 3.53
CA LEU A 213 -20.00 -17.32 3.08
C LEU A 213 -20.42 -15.99 2.47
N SER A 214 -21.48 -15.96 1.64
CA SER A 214 -21.98 -14.71 1.06
C SER A 214 -22.48 -13.73 2.13
N ARG A 215 -23.09 -14.23 3.21
CA ARG A 215 -23.50 -13.38 4.33
C ARG A 215 -22.26 -12.83 5.06
N LEU A 216 -21.31 -13.69 5.41
CA LEU A 216 -20.08 -13.28 6.09
C LEU A 216 -19.29 -12.23 5.28
N LEU A 217 -19.16 -12.40 3.97
CA LEU A 217 -18.50 -11.42 3.10
C LEU A 217 -19.17 -10.05 3.16
N ARG A 218 -20.50 -10.00 3.15
CA ARG A 218 -21.24 -8.74 3.27
C ARG A 218 -21.12 -8.12 4.64
N ASP A 219 -21.22 -8.94 5.70
CA ASP A 219 -21.21 -8.47 7.08
C ASP A 219 -19.81 -7.98 7.52
N GLU A 220 -18.74 -8.67 7.10
CA GLU A 220 -17.38 -8.33 7.52
C GLU A 220 -16.65 -7.42 6.54
N LEU A 221 -16.80 -7.64 5.23
CA LEU A 221 -16.02 -6.95 4.20
C LEU A 221 -16.85 -5.94 3.38
N GLY A 222 -18.18 -5.95 3.54
CA GLY A 222 -19.07 -5.06 2.82
C GLY A 222 -19.19 -5.36 1.33
N MET A 223 -18.75 -6.53 0.85
CA MET A 223 -18.66 -6.84 -0.57
C MET A 223 -19.16 -8.24 -0.92
N THR A 224 -19.44 -8.47 -2.19
CA THR A 224 -19.74 -9.79 -2.74
C THR A 224 -18.47 -10.60 -2.94
N PHE A 225 -18.59 -11.91 -3.14
CA PHE A 225 -17.47 -12.78 -3.48
C PHE A 225 -16.80 -12.40 -4.81
N TYR A 226 -17.58 -11.93 -5.78
CA TYR A 226 -17.06 -11.49 -7.08
C TYR A 226 -16.18 -10.24 -6.92
N GLU A 227 -16.65 -9.24 -6.19
CA GLU A 227 -15.92 -8.00 -5.91
C GLU A 227 -14.63 -8.30 -5.14
N TRP A 228 -14.71 -9.13 -4.10
CA TRP A 228 -13.55 -9.54 -3.32
C TRP A 228 -12.50 -10.27 -4.16
N ARG A 229 -12.92 -11.27 -4.93
CA ARG A 229 -12.01 -11.99 -5.85
C ARG A 229 -11.39 -11.05 -6.89
N THR A 230 -12.18 -10.14 -7.46
CA THR A 230 -11.69 -9.15 -8.42
C THR A 230 -10.65 -8.25 -7.79
N LEU A 231 -10.88 -7.78 -6.57
CA LEU A 231 -9.91 -6.95 -5.83
C LEU A 231 -8.60 -7.69 -5.58
N VAL A 232 -8.65 -8.96 -5.12
CA VAL A 232 -7.46 -9.80 -4.94
C VAL A 232 -6.69 -9.96 -6.26
N ARG A 233 -7.38 -10.23 -7.35
CA ARG A 233 -6.78 -10.38 -8.69
C ARG A 233 -6.15 -9.08 -9.19
N VAL A 234 -6.80 -7.93 -8.98
CA VAL A 234 -6.25 -6.62 -9.36
C VAL A 234 -5.03 -6.28 -8.52
N HIS A 235 -5.02 -6.61 -7.23
CA HIS A 235 -3.83 -6.49 -6.38
C HIS A 235 -2.65 -7.26 -6.97
N HIS A 236 -2.86 -8.52 -7.36
CA HIS A 236 -1.82 -9.33 -7.97
C HIS A 236 -1.37 -8.78 -9.33
N ALA A 237 -2.33 -8.30 -10.13
CA ALA A 237 -2.05 -7.68 -11.43
C ALA A 237 -1.18 -6.42 -11.31
N LEU A 238 -1.41 -5.57 -10.31
CA LEU A 238 -0.60 -4.38 -10.07
C LEU A 238 0.86 -4.73 -9.79
N VAL A 239 1.09 -5.82 -9.06
CA VAL A 239 2.45 -6.35 -8.78
C VAL A 239 3.10 -6.85 -10.08
N LEU A 240 2.43 -7.70 -10.84
CA LEU A 240 2.97 -8.25 -12.10
C LEU A 240 3.29 -7.14 -13.12
N LEU A 241 2.42 -6.13 -13.25
CA LEU A 241 2.67 -5.00 -14.14
C LEU A 241 3.87 -4.17 -13.67
N ALA A 242 4.07 -3.98 -12.36
CA ALA A 242 5.24 -3.30 -11.80
C ALA A 242 6.54 -4.10 -12.00
N GLU A 243 6.45 -5.41 -12.06
CA GLU A 243 7.56 -6.33 -12.39
C GLU A 243 7.85 -6.40 -13.90
N GLY A 244 7.08 -5.67 -14.73
CA GLY A 244 7.33 -5.51 -16.16
C GLY A 244 6.54 -6.45 -17.06
N HIS A 245 5.68 -7.32 -16.52
CA HIS A 245 4.84 -8.20 -17.33
C HIS A 245 3.84 -7.40 -18.16
N ASP A 246 3.48 -7.92 -19.33
CA ASP A 246 2.48 -7.29 -20.19
C ASP A 246 1.05 -7.56 -19.73
N ALA A 247 0.08 -6.81 -20.27
CA ALA A 247 -1.32 -6.91 -19.87
C ALA A 247 -1.96 -8.26 -20.23
N THR A 248 -1.52 -8.92 -21.31
CA THR A 248 -2.06 -10.21 -21.74
C THR A 248 -1.62 -11.32 -20.80
N TYR A 249 -0.31 -11.38 -20.51
CA TYR A 249 0.23 -12.31 -19.52
C TYR A 249 -0.44 -12.09 -18.16
N THR A 250 -0.50 -10.84 -17.70
CA THR A 250 -1.09 -10.48 -16.41
C THR A 250 -2.56 -10.90 -16.30
N ALA A 251 -3.35 -10.71 -17.36
CA ALA A 251 -4.74 -11.14 -17.38
C ALA A 251 -4.86 -12.65 -17.12
N HIS A 252 -4.10 -13.46 -17.84
CA HIS A 252 -4.15 -14.91 -17.68
C HIS A 252 -3.61 -15.37 -16.33
N ALA A 253 -2.47 -14.84 -15.90
CA ALA A 253 -1.86 -15.16 -14.61
C ALA A 253 -2.75 -14.82 -13.41
N CYS A 254 -3.66 -13.86 -13.57
CA CYS A 254 -4.65 -13.49 -12.55
C CYS A 254 -6.04 -14.12 -12.79
N GLY A 255 -6.19 -15.06 -13.72
CA GLY A 255 -7.40 -15.86 -13.92
C GLY A 255 -8.54 -15.15 -14.65
N TRP A 256 -8.25 -14.15 -15.49
CA TRP A 256 -9.23 -13.65 -16.45
C TRP A 256 -9.25 -14.49 -17.72
N ALA A 257 -10.47 -14.82 -18.16
CA ALA A 257 -10.66 -15.62 -19.37
C ALA A 257 -10.16 -14.89 -20.64
N ASN A 258 -10.17 -13.57 -20.62
CA ASN A 258 -9.70 -12.73 -21.73
C ASN A 258 -9.15 -11.38 -21.23
N PRO A 259 -8.25 -10.74 -22.01
CA PRO A 259 -7.67 -9.45 -21.64
C PRO A 259 -8.69 -8.32 -21.51
N SER A 260 -9.81 -8.35 -22.25
CA SER A 260 -10.81 -7.27 -22.22
C SER A 260 -11.50 -7.17 -20.86
N GLY A 261 -11.88 -8.31 -20.28
CA GLY A 261 -12.46 -8.35 -18.93
C GLY A 261 -11.48 -7.87 -17.86
N PHE A 262 -10.20 -8.23 -18.00
CA PHE A 262 -9.14 -7.72 -17.15
C PHE A 262 -9.00 -6.20 -17.27
N ILE A 263 -8.88 -5.66 -18.49
CA ILE A 263 -8.71 -4.22 -18.73
C ILE A 263 -9.87 -3.43 -18.12
N ALA A 264 -11.11 -3.92 -18.28
CA ALA A 264 -12.29 -3.28 -17.71
C ALA A 264 -12.23 -3.24 -16.17
N ALA A 265 -12.03 -4.39 -15.52
CA ALA A 265 -11.95 -4.51 -14.06
C ALA A 265 -10.78 -3.71 -13.47
N PHE A 266 -9.62 -3.75 -14.12
CA PHE A 266 -8.45 -2.98 -13.70
C PHE A 266 -8.69 -1.47 -13.83
N THR A 267 -9.28 -1.02 -14.95
CA THR A 267 -9.55 0.41 -15.19
C THR A 267 -10.57 0.94 -14.19
N ASP A 268 -11.60 0.16 -13.88
CA ASP A 268 -12.62 0.52 -12.88
C ASP A 268 -12.00 0.74 -11.49
N LEU A 269 -11.14 -0.18 -11.03
CA LEU A 269 -10.53 -0.11 -9.71
C LEU A 269 -9.33 0.84 -9.62
N VAL A 270 -8.51 0.94 -10.68
CA VAL A 270 -7.24 1.69 -10.66
C VAL A 270 -7.37 3.07 -11.31
N GLY A 271 -8.43 3.29 -12.11
CA GLY A 271 -8.71 4.55 -12.79
C GLY A 271 -7.80 4.83 -14.00
N THR A 272 -7.04 3.82 -14.46
CA THR A 272 -6.21 3.90 -15.68
C THR A 272 -6.07 2.51 -16.30
N THR A 273 -5.77 2.43 -17.60
CA THR A 273 -5.58 1.13 -18.26
C THR A 273 -4.26 0.47 -17.86
N PRO A 274 -4.15 -0.88 -17.87
CA PRO A 274 -2.92 -1.59 -17.55
C PRO A 274 -1.71 -1.14 -18.39
N GLY A 275 -1.93 -0.85 -19.67
CA GLY A 275 -0.89 -0.37 -20.57
C GLY A 275 -0.36 1.01 -20.20
N ARG A 276 -1.24 1.96 -19.87
CA ARG A 276 -0.85 3.29 -19.37
C ARG A 276 -0.19 3.21 -18.01
N TYR A 277 -0.70 2.35 -17.14
CA TYR A 277 -0.13 2.11 -15.82
C TYR A 277 1.33 1.67 -15.91
N ARG A 278 1.63 0.69 -16.78
CA ARG A 278 3.00 0.20 -17.01
C ARG A 278 3.93 1.24 -17.64
N ALA A 279 3.42 2.09 -18.54
CA ALA A 279 4.23 3.12 -19.22
C ALA A 279 4.56 4.33 -18.32
N GLY A 280 3.82 4.55 -17.24
CA GLY A 280 3.98 5.69 -16.32
C GLY A 280 4.59 5.30 -14.97
N GLY A 281 4.97 4.04 -14.79
CA GLY A 281 5.57 3.49 -13.57
C GLY A 281 7.11 3.56 -13.53
#